data_b1782340da04ac611d2c5c32e6b04340
#
_entry.id   b1782340da04ac611d2c5c32e6b04340
#
_cell.length_a   1.000
_cell.length_b   1.000
_cell.length_c   1.000
_cell.angle_alpha   90.00
_cell.angle_beta   90.00
_cell.angle_gamma   90.00
#
_symmetry.space_group_name_H-M   'P 1'
#
loop_
_entity.id
_entity.type
_entity.pdbx_description
1 polymer ?
#
loop_
_entity_poly.entity_id
_entity_poly.type
_entity_poly.pdbx_seq_one_letter_code
_entity_poly.pdbx_strand_id
1 'polypeptide(L)'
;GEVDIANISAVEFIRHADVLEALPDFSVAVLGPVYSVNLFHTVPLSELRRVALTRQSAMSVALLEVLLAARGLSPILERTEGEAEALLAAGYDGVLRIGDSALREWYRVAGPLTPETTMTMLPHEGRGITVTDLAEEWFRLTGHPFVFAVWAYRQDNPPPPELVQAMREARRHGIGHLADVAARHAQKLGLPARVVQHYLWNFRYHLEA
;
A
#
# COMPACT_ATOMS: atom_id res chain seq x y z
N GLY A 1 14.13 -4.05 24.28
CA GLY A 1 12.92 -4.14 23.46
C GLY A 1 12.27 -5.51 23.59
N GLU A 2 11.02 -5.60 23.17
CA GLU A 2 10.29 -6.90 23.20
C GLU A 2 10.63 -7.77 21.99
N VAL A 3 11.21 -7.18 20.94
CA VAL A 3 11.59 -7.86 19.69
C VAL A 3 12.95 -7.36 19.20
N ASP A 4 13.72 -8.22 18.56
CA ASP A 4 15.05 -7.90 18.03
C ASP A 4 15.00 -7.34 16.61
N ILE A 5 14.06 -7.85 15.78
CA ILE A 5 13.81 -7.41 14.41
C ILE A 5 12.32 -7.20 14.24
N ALA A 6 11.92 -6.14 13.55
CA ALA A 6 10.53 -5.87 13.23
C ALA A 6 10.37 -5.35 11.79
N ASN A 7 9.26 -5.71 11.15
CA ASN A 7 8.82 -5.02 9.96
C ASN A 7 8.06 -3.76 10.40
N ILE A 8 8.62 -2.59 10.09
CA ILE A 8 8.07 -1.29 10.50
C ILE A 8 7.82 -0.41 9.28
N SER A 9 6.89 0.53 9.39
CA SER A 9 6.64 1.48 8.31
C SER A 9 7.89 2.33 8.03
N ALA A 10 8.13 2.68 6.77
CA ALA A 10 9.29 3.47 6.39
C ALA A 10 9.30 4.85 7.08
N VAL A 11 8.14 5.46 7.34
CA VAL A 11 8.05 6.73 8.07
C VAL A 11 8.50 6.59 9.53
N GLU A 12 8.17 5.48 10.19
CA GLU A 12 8.64 5.22 11.56
C GLU A 12 10.14 4.91 11.58
N PHE A 13 10.64 4.17 10.59
CA PHE A 13 12.08 3.97 10.43
C PHE A 13 12.82 5.31 10.30
N ILE A 14 12.36 6.21 9.43
CA ILE A 14 12.97 7.53 9.22
C ILE A 14 12.97 8.36 10.52
N ARG A 15 11.87 8.31 11.29
CA ARG A 15 11.74 9.04 12.56
C ARG A 15 12.71 8.55 13.65
N HIS A 16 13.17 7.31 13.54
CA HIS A 16 14.03 6.65 14.51
C HIS A 16 15.37 6.17 13.91
N ALA A 17 15.78 6.79 12.80
CA ALA A 17 17.03 6.44 12.09
C ALA A 17 18.30 6.67 12.90
N ASP A 18 18.20 7.39 14.01
CA ASP A 18 19.27 7.60 14.99
C ASP A 18 19.56 6.35 15.85
N VAL A 19 18.59 5.44 16.00
CA VAL A 19 18.71 4.23 16.82
C VAL A 19 18.39 2.93 16.08
N LEU A 20 17.82 3.02 14.88
CA LEU A 20 17.46 1.88 14.06
C LEU A 20 18.33 1.79 12.82
N GLU A 21 18.55 0.57 12.37
CA GLU A 21 19.18 0.24 11.10
C GLU A 21 18.28 -0.69 10.30
N ALA A 22 18.18 -0.43 8.99
CA ALA A 22 17.40 -1.28 8.08
C ALA A 22 18.18 -2.55 7.76
N LEU A 23 17.50 -3.67 7.85
CA LEU A 23 18.06 -4.94 7.38
C LEU A 23 18.16 -4.90 5.86
N PRO A 24 19.37 -4.99 5.27
CA PRO A 24 19.52 -4.98 3.82
C PRO A 24 18.78 -6.15 3.19
N ASP A 25 18.41 -5.99 1.93
CA ASP A 25 17.67 -6.99 1.11
C ASP A 25 16.20 -7.21 1.48
N PHE A 26 15.62 -6.50 2.46
CA PHE A 26 14.23 -6.72 2.87
C PHE A 26 13.42 -5.44 2.84
N SER A 27 12.32 -5.46 2.07
CA SER A 27 11.39 -4.34 2.00
C SER A 27 9.97 -4.80 1.66
N VAL A 28 9.05 -3.88 1.83
CA VAL A 28 7.73 -3.92 1.21
C VAL A 28 7.61 -2.67 0.36
N ALA A 29 7.88 -2.80 -0.93
CA ALA A 29 7.90 -1.69 -1.86
C ALA A 29 7.15 -2.04 -3.15
N VAL A 30 6.82 -1.03 -3.95
CA VAL A 30 6.25 -1.19 -5.30
C VAL A 30 6.86 -0.18 -6.26
N LEU A 31 6.86 -0.53 -7.55
CA LEU A 31 7.16 0.36 -8.65
C LEU A 31 5.89 0.55 -9.48
N GLY A 32 5.25 1.71 -9.33
CA GLY A 32 3.92 1.95 -9.89
C GLY A 32 2.79 1.58 -8.91
N PRO A 33 1.63 1.09 -9.37
CA PRO A 33 0.45 0.92 -8.55
C PRO A 33 0.62 -0.14 -7.46
N VAL A 34 0.00 0.07 -6.30
CA VAL A 34 -0.07 -0.89 -5.19
C VAL A 34 -1.44 -1.55 -5.05
N TYR A 35 -2.46 -0.99 -5.66
CA TYR A 35 -3.88 -1.42 -5.64
C TYR A 35 -4.55 -1.44 -4.25
N SER A 36 -3.81 -1.32 -3.19
CA SER A 36 -4.28 -1.41 -1.81
C SER A 36 -3.98 -0.17 -0.95
N VAL A 37 -3.58 0.94 -1.56
CA VAL A 37 -3.44 2.25 -0.92
C VAL A 37 -4.05 3.29 -1.85
N ASN A 38 -5.36 3.50 -1.68
CA ASN A 38 -6.19 4.19 -2.65
C ASN A 38 -6.93 5.38 -2.03
N LEU A 39 -6.95 6.47 -2.76
CA LEU A 39 -7.88 7.57 -2.55
C LEU A 39 -9.09 7.36 -3.47
N PHE A 40 -10.24 7.06 -2.88
CA PHE A 40 -11.54 7.02 -3.57
C PHE A 40 -12.14 8.42 -3.54
N HIS A 41 -12.59 8.96 -4.68
CA HIS A 41 -13.11 10.32 -4.73
C HIS A 41 -14.17 10.49 -5.80
N THR A 42 -15.05 11.49 -5.63
CA THR A 42 -16.17 11.79 -6.53
C THR A 42 -15.98 13.11 -7.29
N VAL A 43 -14.93 13.84 -6.96
CA VAL A 43 -14.55 15.11 -7.61
C VAL A 43 -13.10 15.02 -8.09
N PRO A 44 -12.64 15.82 -9.05
CA PRO A 44 -11.22 15.93 -9.41
C PRO A 44 -10.34 16.22 -8.19
N LEU A 45 -9.09 15.73 -8.19
CA LEU A 45 -8.15 15.94 -7.07
C LEU A 45 -7.99 17.42 -6.72
N SER A 46 -8.03 18.32 -7.72
CA SER A 46 -7.95 19.78 -7.55
C SER A 46 -9.14 20.39 -6.81
N GLU A 47 -10.24 19.68 -6.70
CA GLU A 47 -11.49 20.14 -6.07
C GLU A 47 -11.73 19.50 -4.70
N LEU A 48 -10.82 18.66 -4.22
CA LEU A 48 -10.90 18.06 -2.90
C LEU A 48 -10.91 19.13 -1.81
N ARG A 49 -11.94 19.12 -0.97
CA ARG A 49 -12.09 20.03 0.17
C ARG A 49 -12.03 19.27 1.49
N ARG A 50 -12.57 18.05 1.53
CA ARG A 50 -12.71 17.24 2.73
C ARG A 50 -12.41 15.79 2.45
N VAL A 51 -11.38 15.24 3.11
CA VAL A 51 -10.89 13.88 2.89
C VAL A 51 -10.92 13.08 4.19
N ALA A 52 -11.56 11.93 4.15
CA ALA A 52 -11.56 10.95 5.24
C ALA A 52 -10.26 10.13 5.19
N LEU A 53 -9.57 10.06 6.33
CA LEU A 53 -8.33 9.29 6.48
C LEU A 53 -8.56 8.02 7.28
N THR A 54 -7.93 6.92 6.85
CA THR A 54 -7.84 5.71 7.68
C THR A 54 -7.04 5.96 8.96
N ARG A 55 -7.37 5.23 10.03
CA ARG A 55 -6.57 5.20 11.28
C ARG A 55 -5.46 4.15 11.26
N GLN A 56 -5.44 3.27 10.28
CA GLN A 56 -4.61 2.06 10.26
C GLN A 56 -3.19 2.27 9.76
N SER A 57 -2.86 3.40 9.12
CA SER A 57 -1.53 3.60 8.54
C SER A 57 -1.07 5.06 8.58
N ALA A 58 -0.02 5.31 9.36
CA ALA A 58 0.67 6.59 9.34
C ALA A 58 1.39 6.84 7.99
N MET A 59 1.95 5.76 7.39
CA MET A 59 2.70 5.87 6.13
C MET A 59 1.82 6.32 4.98
N SER A 60 0.63 5.73 4.83
CA SER A 60 -0.29 6.06 3.73
C SER A 60 -0.87 7.47 3.88
N VAL A 61 -1.08 7.92 5.12
CA VAL A 61 -1.49 9.30 5.40
C VAL A 61 -0.37 10.26 5.02
N ALA A 62 0.87 10.01 5.45
CA ALA A 62 2.02 10.84 5.10
C ALA A 62 2.24 10.89 3.57
N LEU A 63 2.08 9.76 2.86
CA LEU A 63 2.15 9.73 1.40
C LEU A 63 1.08 10.63 0.77
N LEU A 64 -0.17 10.54 1.22
CA LEU A 64 -1.24 11.40 0.72
C LEU A 64 -0.93 12.88 0.98
N GLU A 65 -0.47 13.25 2.18
CA GLU A 65 -0.10 14.62 2.52
C GLU A 65 1.00 15.16 1.61
N VAL A 66 2.04 14.37 1.34
CA VAL A 66 3.13 14.74 0.41
C VAL A 66 2.60 14.94 -1.01
N LEU A 67 1.75 14.03 -1.50
CA LEU A 67 1.18 14.12 -2.85
C LEU A 67 0.23 15.32 -3.01
N LEU A 68 -0.55 15.64 -1.99
CA LEU A 68 -1.41 16.83 -1.97
C LEU A 68 -0.56 18.11 -1.95
N ALA A 69 0.45 18.17 -1.07
CA ALA A 69 1.35 19.31 -0.96
C ALA A 69 2.11 19.57 -2.27
N ALA A 70 2.60 18.51 -2.93
CA ALA A 70 3.27 18.62 -4.23
C ALA A 70 2.37 19.20 -5.34
N ARG A 71 1.05 19.13 -5.16
CA ARG A 71 0.04 19.75 -6.07
C ARG A 71 -0.48 21.08 -5.58
N GLY A 72 0.01 21.60 -4.46
CA GLY A 72 -0.49 22.84 -3.84
C GLY A 72 -1.92 22.70 -3.27
N LEU A 73 -2.34 21.49 -2.90
CA LEU A 73 -3.67 21.20 -2.39
C LEU A 73 -3.65 21.07 -0.85
N SER A 74 -4.67 21.60 -0.18
CA SER A 74 -4.78 21.62 1.28
C SER A 74 -6.21 21.32 1.75
N PRO A 75 -6.78 20.16 1.42
CA PRO A 75 -8.11 19.79 1.92
C PRO A 75 -8.11 19.59 3.44
N ILE A 76 -9.28 19.66 4.05
CA ILE A 76 -9.47 19.25 5.45
C ILE A 76 -9.30 17.73 5.52
N LEU A 77 -8.38 17.26 6.37
CA LEU A 77 -8.08 15.86 6.58
C LEU A 77 -8.66 15.39 7.91
N GLU A 78 -9.56 14.42 7.89
CA GLU A 78 -10.26 13.93 9.09
C GLU A 78 -10.10 12.42 9.26
N ARG A 79 -9.63 11.97 10.42
CA ARG A 79 -9.51 10.55 10.74
C ARG A 79 -10.89 9.97 11.10
N THR A 80 -11.42 9.10 10.23
CA THR A 80 -12.73 8.47 10.43
C THR A 80 -12.75 7.03 9.93
N GLU A 81 -13.70 6.25 10.39
CA GLU A 81 -13.90 4.86 10.02
C GLU A 81 -15.13 4.72 9.13
N GLY A 82 -15.12 3.76 8.23
CA GLY A 82 -16.26 3.46 7.33
C GLY A 82 -15.82 2.98 5.96
N GLU A 83 -16.75 2.44 5.21
CA GLU A 83 -16.56 2.09 3.80
C GLU A 83 -16.50 3.35 2.94
N ALA A 84 -15.74 3.32 1.84
CA ALA A 84 -15.53 4.52 1.01
C ALA A 84 -16.86 5.07 0.46
N GLU A 85 -17.73 4.23 -0.10
CA GLU A 85 -19.04 4.67 -0.62
C GLU A 85 -19.89 5.36 0.44
N ALA A 86 -19.91 4.83 1.68
CA ALA A 86 -20.70 5.39 2.77
C ALA A 86 -20.17 6.78 3.20
N LEU A 87 -18.86 6.94 3.26
CA LEU A 87 -18.23 8.20 3.62
C LEU A 87 -18.37 9.26 2.51
N LEU A 88 -18.24 8.86 1.24
CA LEU A 88 -18.50 9.74 0.10
C LEU A 88 -19.98 10.20 0.10
N ALA A 89 -20.93 9.29 0.36
CA ALA A 89 -22.33 9.64 0.49
C ALA A 89 -22.62 10.55 1.70
N ALA A 90 -21.78 10.50 2.73
CA ALA A 90 -21.87 11.38 3.92
C ALA A 90 -21.21 12.76 3.70
N GLY A 91 -20.72 13.07 2.48
CA GLY A 91 -20.24 14.39 2.10
C GLY A 91 -18.71 14.56 2.20
N TYR A 92 -17.94 13.48 2.24
CA TYR A 92 -16.52 13.55 1.96
C TYR A 92 -16.29 13.57 0.45
N ASP A 93 -15.36 14.38 -0.02
CA ASP A 93 -14.97 14.44 -1.44
C ASP A 93 -14.00 13.31 -1.79
N GLY A 94 -13.22 12.87 -0.79
CA GLY A 94 -12.25 11.79 -0.93
C GLY A 94 -12.15 10.94 0.35
N VAL A 95 -11.79 9.67 0.18
CA VAL A 95 -11.62 8.68 1.27
C VAL A 95 -10.36 7.86 1.04
N LEU A 96 -9.40 7.97 1.95
CA LEU A 96 -8.19 7.15 1.94
C LEU A 96 -8.47 5.79 2.57
N ARG A 97 -8.29 4.73 1.80
CA ARG A 97 -8.40 3.35 2.27
C ARG A 97 -7.10 2.59 2.03
N ILE A 98 -6.83 1.60 2.89
CA ILE A 98 -5.61 0.77 2.77
C ILE A 98 -5.89 -0.72 2.96
N GLY A 99 -4.95 -1.53 2.52
CA GLY A 99 -4.92 -2.97 2.74
C GLY A 99 -6.08 -3.71 2.07
N ASP A 100 -6.53 -4.78 2.69
CA ASP A 100 -7.53 -5.69 2.14
C ASP A 100 -8.86 -5.01 1.79
N SER A 101 -9.28 -4.05 2.60
CA SER A 101 -10.50 -3.28 2.32
C SER A 101 -10.33 -2.41 1.07
N ALA A 102 -9.20 -1.72 0.94
CA ALA A 102 -8.92 -0.90 -0.24
C ALA A 102 -8.85 -1.74 -1.52
N LEU A 103 -8.20 -2.91 -1.46
CA LEU A 103 -8.12 -3.82 -2.61
C LEU A 103 -9.51 -4.33 -3.04
N ARG A 104 -10.37 -4.69 -2.08
CA ARG A 104 -11.75 -5.11 -2.35
C ARG A 104 -12.60 -3.97 -2.93
N GLU A 105 -12.52 -2.79 -2.33
CA GLU A 105 -13.25 -1.62 -2.78
C GLU A 105 -12.78 -1.18 -4.17
N TRP A 106 -11.47 -1.16 -4.42
CA TRP A 106 -10.91 -0.92 -5.75
C TRP A 106 -11.46 -1.90 -6.79
N TYR A 107 -11.41 -3.20 -6.50
CA TYR A 107 -11.92 -4.22 -7.43
C TYR A 107 -13.42 -4.08 -7.69
N ARG A 108 -14.20 -3.66 -6.69
CA ARG A 108 -15.64 -3.40 -6.85
C ARG A 108 -15.93 -2.19 -7.75
N VAL A 109 -15.11 -1.14 -7.67
CA VAL A 109 -15.21 0.04 -8.54
C VAL A 109 -14.73 -0.27 -9.95
N ALA A 110 -13.56 -0.90 -10.07
CA ALA A 110 -12.95 -1.25 -11.36
C ALA A 110 -13.76 -2.29 -12.16
N GLY A 111 -14.57 -3.09 -11.46
CA GLY A 111 -15.37 -4.14 -12.07
C GLY A 111 -14.63 -5.48 -12.25
N PRO A 112 -15.32 -6.52 -12.72
CA PRO A 112 -14.78 -7.85 -12.80
C PRO A 112 -13.72 -7.98 -13.90
N LEU A 113 -12.65 -8.72 -13.59
CA LEU A 113 -11.69 -9.17 -14.60
C LEU A 113 -12.35 -10.17 -15.56
N THR A 114 -12.24 -9.91 -16.85
CA THR A 114 -12.52 -10.92 -17.89
C THR A 114 -11.26 -11.78 -18.14
N PRO A 115 -11.36 -12.91 -18.85
CA PRO A 115 -10.19 -13.70 -19.22
C PRO A 115 -9.13 -12.91 -20.00
N GLU A 116 -9.56 -11.91 -20.78
CA GLU A 116 -8.73 -11.09 -21.67
C GLU A 116 -8.13 -9.85 -20.99
N THR A 117 -8.65 -9.47 -19.81
CA THR A 117 -8.19 -8.28 -19.09
C THR A 117 -7.21 -8.62 -17.98
N THR A 118 -6.24 -7.75 -17.78
CA THR A 118 -5.31 -7.76 -16.61
C THR A 118 -5.67 -6.65 -15.65
N MET A 119 -5.13 -6.69 -14.42
CA MET A 119 -5.37 -5.64 -13.43
C MET A 119 -4.94 -4.25 -13.92
N THR A 120 -3.86 -4.18 -14.70
CA THR A 120 -3.37 -2.93 -15.27
C THR A 120 -4.29 -2.31 -16.33
N MET A 121 -5.23 -3.09 -16.86
CA MET A 121 -6.21 -2.65 -17.86
C MET A 121 -7.55 -2.28 -17.23
N LEU A 122 -7.75 -2.53 -15.95
CA LEU A 122 -9.00 -2.18 -15.28
C LEU A 122 -9.12 -0.66 -15.15
N PRO A 123 -10.33 -0.12 -15.32
CA PRO A 123 -10.55 1.31 -15.15
C PRO A 123 -10.32 1.73 -13.70
N HIS A 124 -9.79 2.93 -13.52
CA HIS A 124 -9.65 3.56 -12.21
C HIS A 124 -10.90 4.36 -11.82
N GLU A 125 -12.00 4.12 -12.49
CA GLU A 125 -13.30 4.76 -12.23
C GLU A 125 -14.45 3.81 -12.47
N GLY A 126 -15.52 4.00 -11.74
CA GLY A 126 -16.77 3.27 -11.90
C GLY A 126 -17.78 3.68 -10.84
N ARG A 127 -19.07 3.56 -11.13
CA ARG A 127 -20.14 3.92 -10.20
C ARG A 127 -20.10 5.38 -9.72
N GLY A 128 -19.54 6.30 -10.51
CA GLY A 128 -19.35 7.69 -10.10
C GLY A 128 -18.19 7.92 -9.09
N ILE A 129 -17.34 6.92 -8.90
CA ILE A 129 -16.17 6.99 -8.03
C ILE A 129 -14.92 6.85 -8.90
N THR A 130 -13.96 7.72 -8.71
CA THR A 130 -12.60 7.61 -9.25
C THR A 130 -11.67 7.08 -8.16
N VAL A 131 -10.73 6.23 -8.53
CA VAL A 131 -9.74 5.67 -7.62
C VAL A 131 -8.35 6.15 -8.02
N THR A 132 -7.68 6.84 -7.13
CA THR A 132 -6.29 7.26 -7.30
C THR A 132 -5.39 6.36 -6.43
N ASP A 133 -4.55 5.55 -7.06
CA ASP A 133 -3.53 4.75 -6.38
C ASP A 133 -2.37 5.65 -5.97
N LEU A 134 -2.09 5.74 -4.68
CA LEU A 134 -1.10 6.68 -4.17
C LEU A 134 0.34 6.31 -4.53
N ALA A 135 0.65 5.02 -4.67
CA ALA A 135 1.99 4.60 -5.07
C ALA A 135 2.25 4.85 -6.56
N GLU A 136 1.22 4.70 -7.41
CA GLU A 136 1.30 5.10 -8.81
C GLU A 136 1.52 6.61 -8.95
N GLU A 137 0.81 7.43 -8.16
CA GLU A 137 0.99 8.88 -8.15
C GLU A 137 2.38 9.29 -7.65
N TRP A 138 2.93 8.58 -6.66
CA TRP A 138 4.31 8.75 -6.24
C TRP A 138 5.29 8.46 -7.38
N PHE A 139 5.10 7.34 -8.08
CA PHE A 139 5.94 6.96 -9.21
C PHE A 139 5.86 8.00 -10.34
N ARG A 140 4.67 8.51 -10.66
CA ARG A 140 4.49 9.58 -11.65
C ARG A 140 5.20 10.87 -11.25
N LEU A 141 5.21 11.19 -9.96
CA LEU A 141 5.85 12.40 -9.43
C LEU A 141 7.37 12.31 -9.39
N THR A 142 7.92 11.15 -9.01
CA THR A 142 9.32 11.02 -8.64
C THR A 142 10.14 10.13 -9.58
N GLY A 143 9.50 9.22 -10.32
CA GLY A 143 10.16 8.16 -11.09
C GLY A 143 10.74 7.02 -10.21
N HIS A 144 10.52 7.06 -8.89
CA HIS A 144 11.11 6.11 -7.95
C HIS A 144 10.07 5.14 -7.37
N PRO A 145 10.50 3.92 -6.95
CA PRO A 145 9.65 3.02 -6.18
C PRO A 145 9.22 3.66 -4.86
N PHE A 146 8.06 3.25 -4.35
CA PHE A 146 7.60 3.63 -3.03
C PHE A 146 7.83 2.50 -2.04
N VAL A 147 8.56 2.79 -0.94
CA VAL A 147 8.84 1.84 0.13
C VAL A 147 7.85 2.07 1.28
N PHE A 148 6.96 1.10 1.51
CA PHE A 148 5.97 1.15 2.59
C PHE A 148 6.56 0.76 3.94
N ALA A 149 7.40 -0.27 3.93
CA ALA A 149 7.99 -0.82 5.14
C ALA A 149 9.37 -1.41 4.88
N VAL A 150 10.17 -1.43 5.93
CA VAL A 150 11.48 -2.08 5.99
C VAL A 150 11.54 -3.03 7.17
N TRP A 151 12.40 -4.03 7.11
CA TRP A 151 12.80 -4.78 8.29
C TRP A 151 13.91 -4.01 8.98
N ALA A 152 13.72 -3.70 10.25
CA ALA A 152 14.66 -2.91 11.03
C ALA A 152 15.01 -3.58 12.35
N TYR A 153 16.19 -3.25 12.86
CA TYR A 153 16.71 -3.70 14.13
C TYR A 153 17.39 -2.52 14.84
N ARG A 154 17.67 -2.66 16.13
CA ARG A 154 18.41 -1.65 16.87
C ARG A 154 19.90 -1.72 16.52
N GLN A 155 20.52 -0.57 16.28
CA GLN A 155 21.96 -0.48 15.94
C GLN A 155 22.86 -1.13 17.00
N ASP A 156 22.46 -1.09 18.28
CA ASP A 156 23.18 -1.68 19.39
C ASP A 156 22.92 -3.18 19.60
N ASN A 157 22.02 -3.78 18.81
CA ASN A 157 21.67 -5.21 18.89
C ASN A 157 21.44 -5.80 17.47
N PRO A 158 22.50 -5.94 16.65
CA PRO A 158 22.38 -6.49 15.30
C PRO A 158 21.96 -7.97 15.33
N PRO A 159 21.11 -8.39 14.38
CA PRO A 159 20.67 -9.78 14.33
C PRO A 159 21.80 -10.73 13.97
N PRO A 160 21.79 -11.97 14.52
CA PRO A 160 22.77 -12.97 14.14
C PRO A 160 22.70 -13.29 12.63
N PRO A 161 23.84 -13.54 11.96
CA PRO A 161 23.89 -13.83 10.52
C PRO A 161 22.99 -15.02 10.12
N GLU A 162 22.87 -16.01 10.99
CA GLU A 162 22.04 -17.22 10.78
C GLU A 162 20.55 -16.84 10.66
N LEU A 163 20.08 -15.89 11.49
CA LEU A 163 18.71 -15.42 11.42
C LEU A 163 18.45 -14.66 10.12
N VAL A 164 19.37 -13.81 9.71
CA VAL A 164 19.28 -13.09 8.41
C VAL A 164 19.24 -14.06 7.24
N GLN A 165 20.07 -15.11 7.29
CA GLN A 165 20.08 -16.16 6.27
C GLN A 165 18.77 -16.92 6.23
N ALA A 166 18.24 -17.32 7.38
CA ALA A 166 16.93 -17.97 7.47
C ALA A 166 15.79 -17.08 6.91
N MET A 167 15.84 -15.78 7.17
CA MET A 167 14.88 -14.82 6.58
C MET A 167 15.00 -14.74 5.05
N ARG A 168 16.23 -14.76 4.50
CA ARG A 168 16.44 -14.80 3.04
C ARG A 168 15.86 -16.07 2.42
N GLU A 169 16.03 -17.20 3.06
CA GLU A 169 15.47 -18.49 2.63
C GLU A 169 13.95 -18.48 2.69
N ALA A 170 13.37 -18.00 3.79
CA ALA A 170 11.92 -17.85 3.95
C ALA A 170 11.32 -16.94 2.86
N ARG A 171 11.96 -15.80 2.55
CA ARG A 171 11.55 -14.92 1.46
C ARG A 171 11.58 -15.63 0.11
N ARG A 172 12.68 -16.31 -0.23
CA ARG A 172 12.78 -17.07 -1.50
C ARG A 172 11.71 -18.14 -1.59
N HIS A 173 11.48 -18.86 -0.50
CA HIS A 173 10.43 -19.87 -0.43
C HIS A 173 9.04 -19.24 -0.64
N GLY A 174 8.73 -18.13 0.06
CA GLY A 174 7.46 -17.41 -0.08
C GLY A 174 7.21 -16.92 -1.49
N ILE A 175 8.22 -16.31 -2.15
CA ILE A 175 8.11 -15.87 -3.55
C ILE A 175 7.89 -17.06 -4.49
N GLY A 176 8.56 -18.19 -4.28
CA GLY A 176 8.36 -19.40 -5.08
C GLY A 176 6.96 -20.05 -4.93
N HIS A 177 6.23 -19.70 -3.85
CA HIS A 177 4.89 -20.24 -3.56
C HIS A 177 3.80 -19.16 -3.56
N LEU A 178 4.05 -18.04 -4.22
CA LEU A 178 3.11 -16.90 -4.25
C LEU A 178 1.73 -17.25 -4.80
N ALA A 179 1.65 -18.16 -5.76
CA ALA A 179 0.38 -18.64 -6.30
C ALA A 179 -0.47 -19.38 -5.24
N ASP A 180 0.16 -20.22 -4.41
CA ASP A 180 -0.51 -20.94 -3.33
C ASP A 180 -0.96 -19.99 -2.21
N VAL A 181 -0.12 -19.00 -1.90
CA VAL A 181 -0.46 -17.95 -0.95
C VAL A 181 -1.66 -17.15 -1.46
N ALA A 182 -1.64 -16.74 -2.73
CA ALA A 182 -2.71 -16.00 -3.37
C ALA A 182 -4.04 -16.80 -3.36
N ALA A 183 -4.02 -18.08 -3.70
CA ALA A 183 -5.21 -18.93 -3.71
C ALA A 183 -5.87 -19.04 -2.32
N ARG A 184 -5.07 -19.20 -1.27
CA ARG A 184 -5.55 -19.25 0.12
C ARG A 184 -6.15 -17.91 0.59
N HIS A 185 -5.51 -16.79 0.25
CA HIS A 185 -5.98 -15.47 0.64
C HIS A 185 -7.18 -15.00 -0.17
N ALA A 186 -7.30 -15.40 -1.44
CA ALA A 186 -8.41 -15.05 -2.31
C ALA A 186 -9.76 -15.43 -1.71
N GLN A 187 -9.88 -16.61 -1.10
CA GLN A 187 -11.10 -17.03 -0.42
C GLN A 187 -11.47 -16.10 0.75
N LYS A 188 -10.49 -15.69 1.56
CA LYS A 188 -10.71 -14.79 2.70
C LYS A 188 -11.11 -13.37 2.25
N LEU A 189 -10.57 -12.94 1.12
CA LEU A 189 -10.82 -11.62 0.57
C LEU A 189 -12.12 -11.55 -0.25
N GLY A 190 -12.67 -12.69 -0.68
CA GLY A 190 -13.77 -12.73 -1.63
C GLY A 190 -13.39 -12.19 -3.02
N LEU A 191 -12.12 -12.34 -3.41
CA LEU A 191 -11.55 -11.88 -4.68
C LEU A 191 -11.10 -13.06 -5.54
N PRO A 192 -11.07 -12.93 -6.88
CA PRO A 192 -10.46 -13.94 -7.73
C PRO A 192 -8.98 -14.17 -7.41
N ALA A 193 -8.54 -15.44 -7.39
CA ALA A 193 -7.15 -15.78 -7.06
C ALA A 193 -6.13 -15.06 -7.93
N ARG A 194 -6.42 -14.85 -9.22
CA ARG A 194 -5.55 -14.12 -10.15
C ARG A 194 -5.38 -12.64 -9.78
N VAL A 195 -6.40 -12.00 -9.16
CA VAL A 195 -6.30 -10.63 -8.65
C VAL A 195 -5.31 -10.58 -7.50
N VAL A 196 -5.47 -11.48 -6.53
CA VAL A 196 -4.60 -11.56 -5.36
C VAL A 196 -3.18 -11.96 -5.76
N GLN A 197 -3.04 -12.86 -6.72
CA GLN A 197 -1.73 -13.25 -7.25
C GLN A 197 -1.02 -12.07 -7.91
N HIS A 198 -1.70 -11.32 -8.78
CA HIS A 198 -1.12 -10.13 -9.41
C HIS A 198 -0.75 -9.08 -8.37
N TYR A 199 -1.64 -8.82 -7.42
CA TYR A 199 -1.39 -7.91 -6.30
C TYR A 199 -0.11 -8.27 -5.54
N LEU A 200 0.07 -9.53 -5.15
CA LEU A 200 1.25 -10.00 -4.43
C LEU A 200 2.52 -9.97 -5.30
N TRP A 201 2.41 -10.27 -6.61
CA TRP A 201 3.54 -10.19 -7.55
C TRP A 201 4.04 -8.77 -7.78
N ASN A 202 3.20 -7.76 -7.57
CA ASN A 202 3.56 -6.37 -7.80
C ASN A 202 4.50 -5.82 -6.71
N PHE A 203 4.55 -6.47 -5.55
CA PHE A 203 5.47 -6.05 -4.48
C PHE A 203 6.92 -6.41 -4.77
N ARG A 204 7.80 -5.51 -4.37
CA ARG A 204 9.24 -5.72 -4.26
C ARG A 204 9.55 -6.07 -2.80
N TYR A 205 9.93 -7.33 -2.56
CA TYR A 205 10.24 -7.85 -1.22
C TYR A 205 11.73 -7.75 -0.89
N HIS A 206 12.50 -7.04 -1.71
CA HIS A 206 13.92 -6.77 -1.52
C HIS A 206 14.21 -5.33 -1.94
N LEU A 207 15.20 -4.72 -1.27
CA LEU A 207 15.82 -3.47 -1.71
C LEU A 207 17.07 -3.87 -2.50
N GLU A 208 17.15 -3.46 -3.74
CA GLU A 208 18.38 -3.46 -4.51
C GLU A 208 19.07 -2.10 -4.29
N ALA A 209 20.39 -2.14 -4.09
CA ALA A 209 21.21 -0.93 -3.96
C ALA A 209 21.32 -0.18 -5.28
#